data_67001d20bbcfac21ed031eefadc75f82
#
_entry.id   67001d20bbcfac21ed031eefadc75f82
#
_cell.length_a   1.000
_cell.length_b   1.000
_cell.length_c   1.000
_cell.angle_alpha   90.00
_cell.angle_beta   90.00
_cell.angle_gamma   90.00
#
_symmetry.space_group_name_H-M   'P 1'
#
loop_
_entity.id
_entity.type
_entity.pdbx_description
1 polymer ?
#
loop_
_entity_poly.entity_id
_entity_poly.type
_entity_poly.pdbx_seq_one_letter_code
_entity_poly.pdbx_strand_id
1 'polypeptide(L)'
;SITRFAHAAREVALAAGEPAVARGYAPTVFTDLPRLLERAGPGEEGSGTITGIFSVLVDGDDHNEPIADTIRSTLDGHIVLSRHIADQARYPAVDVLASVSRLAHNVWDPEERELVSKLRSMIAKYEDTRDLRLMGGYQPGRDSGLDQAVDMVPRIYSAMRQDASAPPSADPFRELRDMLRGD
;
A
#
# COMPACT_ATOMS: atom_id res chain seq x y z
N SER A 1 0.96 4.22 -16.51
CA SER A 1 -0.16 3.47 -15.89
C SER A 1 -0.34 2.13 -16.57
N ILE A 2 -0.22 1.07 -15.81
CA ILE A 2 -0.41 -0.31 -16.28
C ILE A 2 -1.86 -0.55 -16.72
N THR A 3 -2.82 0.09 -16.08
CA THR A 3 -4.24 0.00 -16.48
C THR A 3 -4.46 0.42 -17.93
N ARG A 4 -3.78 1.48 -18.39
CA ARG A 4 -3.87 1.90 -19.80
C ARG A 4 -3.27 0.89 -20.76
N PHE A 5 -2.15 0.26 -20.38
CA PHE A 5 -1.58 -0.83 -21.17
C PHE A 5 -2.56 -2.01 -21.26
N ALA A 6 -3.16 -2.42 -20.12
CA ALA A 6 -4.14 -3.51 -20.10
C ALA A 6 -5.36 -3.20 -20.98
N HIS A 7 -5.86 -1.96 -20.97
CA HIS A 7 -6.97 -1.54 -21.86
C HIS A 7 -6.58 -1.63 -23.33
N ALA A 8 -5.41 -1.11 -23.71
CA ALA A 8 -4.94 -1.18 -25.09
C ALA A 8 -4.71 -2.64 -25.55
N ALA A 9 -4.09 -3.45 -24.71
CA ALA A 9 -3.89 -4.88 -24.99
C ALA A 9 -5.22 -5.62 -25.17
N ARG A 10 -6.24 -5.30 -24.33
CA ARG A 10 -7.60 -5.82 -24.48
C ARG A 10 -8.20 -5.49 -25.84
N GLU A 11 -8.12 -4.23 -26.26
CA GLU A 11 -8.69 -3.80 -27.54
C GLU A 11 -8.01 -4.52 -28.72
N VAL A 12 -6.69 -4.67 -28.68
CA VAL A 12 -5.94 -5.39 -29.71
C VAL A 12 -6.33 -6.87 -29.75
N ALA A 13 -6.37 -7.53 -28.60
CA ALA A 13 -6.71 -8.95 -28.50
C ALA A 13 -8.15 -9.24 -28.99
N LEU A 14 -9.12 -8.41 -28.59
CA LEU A 14 -10.51 -8.54 -29.04
C LEU A 14 -10.64 -8.28 -30.54
N ALA A 15 -9.93 -7.30 -31.09
CA ALA A 15 -9.91 -7.03 -32.54
C ALA A 15 -9.25 -8.19 -33.33
N ALA A 16 -8.31 -8.92 -32.71
CA ALA A 16 -7.72 -10.13 -33.27
C ALA A 16 -8.63 -11.37 -33.14
N GLY A 17 -9.80 -11.25 -32.53
CA GLY A 17 -10.80 -12.33 -32.38
C GLY A 17 -10.61 -13.18 -31.14
N GLU A 18 -9.79 -12.77 -30.16
CA GLU A 18 -9.70 -13.49 -28.90
C GLU A 18 -10.99 -13.33 -28.07
N PRO A 19 -11.46 -14.39 -27.39
CA PRO A 19 -12.64 -14.29 -26.53
C PRO A 19 -12.34 -13.51 -25.25
N ALA A 20 -13.28 -12.69 -24.81
CA ALA A 20 -13.24 -12.06 -23.50
C ALA A 20 -13.53 -13.10 -22.40
N VAL A 21 -12.70 -13.14 -21.34
CA VAL A 21 -12.85 -14.12 -20.25
C VAL A 21 -13.14 -13.48 -18.88
N ALA A 22 -12.36 -12.54 -18.42
CA ALA A 22 -12.50 -11.91 -17.12
C ALA A 22 -12.72 -10.40 -17.26
N ARG A 23 -13.88 -9.89 -16.84
CA ARG A 23 -14.28 -8.47 -16.97
C ARG A 23 -13.97 -7.87 -18.34
N GLY A 24 -14.16 -8.65 -19.41
CA GLY A 24 -13.93 -8.22 -20.78
C GLY A 24 -12.48 -8.26 -21.26
N TYR A 25 -11.55 -8.75 -20.45
CA TYR A 25 -10.15 -8.94 -20.88
C TYR A 25 -9.96 -10.32 -21.51
N ALA A 26 -9.12 -10.35 -22.57
CA ALA A 26 -8.70 -11.59 -23.21
C ALA A 26 -7.56 -12.27 -22.43
N PRO A 27 -7.37 -13.61 -22.57
CA PRO A 27 -6.32 -14.36 -21.89
C PRO A 27 -4.92 -13.80 -22.11
N THR A 28 -4.62 -13.33 -23.32
CA THR A 28 -3.31 -12.76 -23.69
C THR A 28 -2.92 -11.59 -22.80
N VAL A 29 -3.88 -10.76 -22.35
CA VAL A 29 -3.60 -9.62 -21.48
C VAL A 29 -2.98 -10.08 -20.16
N PHE A 30 -3.49 -11.18 -19.57
CA PHE A 30 -2.96 -11.75 -18.32
C PHE A 30 -1.60 -12.42 -18.48
N THR A 31 -1.21 -12.77 -19.70
CA THR A 31 0.12 -13.28 -20.01
C THR A 31 1.12 -12.14 -20.23
N ASP A 32 0.69 -11.06 -20.87
CA ASP A 32 1.57 -9.94 -21.24
C ASP A 32 1.88 -9.02 -20.06
N LEU A 33 0.93 -8.88 -19.12
CA LEU A 33 1.14 -8.05 -17.92
C LEU A 33 2.35 -8.50 -17.08
N PRO A 34 2.47 -9.75 -16.64
CA PRO A 34 3.65 -10.21 -15.91
C PRO A 34 4.94 -10.02 -16.72
N ARG A 35 4.95 -10.36 -18.01
CA ARG A 35 6.12 -10.16 -18.88
C ARG A 35 6.58 -8.71 -18.94
N LEU A 36 5.63 -7.75 -18.93
CA LEU A 36 5.96 -6.34 -18.91
C LEU A 36 6.57 -5.94 -17.57
N LEU A 37 6.01 -6.41 -16.46
CA LEU A 37 6.46 -6.10 -15.11
C LEU A 37 7.85 -6.68 -14.82
N GLU A 38 8.10 -7.91 -15.25
CA GLU A 38 9.38 -8.63 -15.09
C GLU A 38 10.55 -8.02 -15.88
N ARG A 39 10.30 -7.03 -16.74
CA ARG A 39 11.38 -6.24 -17.37
C ARG A 39 12.08 -5.29 -16.41
N ALA A 40 11.46 -4.98 -15.28
CA ALA A 40 12.12 -4.33 -14.16
C ALA A 40 12.80 -5.40 -13.29
N GLY A 41 13.91 -5.05 -12.67
CA GLY A 41 14.67 -5.96 -11.82
C GLY A 41 16.18 -5.89 -12.05
N PRO A 42 16.93 -6.83 -11.49
CA PRO A 42 18.37 -6.93 -11.71
C PRO A 42 18.66 -7.35 -13.15
N GLY A 43 19.65 -6.70 -13.74
CA GLY A 43 20.21 -7.12 -15.03
C GLY A 43 21.23 -8.24 -14.88
N GLU A 44 21.95 -8.54 -15.97
CA GLU A 44 23.10 -9.45 -15.94
C GLU A 44 24.18 -8.93 -14.98
N GLU A 45 25.05 -9.82 -14.52
CA GLU A 45 26.14 -9.46 -13.61
C GLU A 45 26.95 -8.27 -14.14
N GLY A 46 27.04 -7.20 -13.33
CA GLY A 46 27.72 -5.95 -13.70
C GLY A 46 26.90 -4.94 -14.50
N SER A 47 25.66 -5.24 -14.90
CA SER A 47 24.80 -4.32 -15.69
C SER A 47 23.88 -3.41 -14.86
N GLY A 48 23.80 -3.62 -13.54
CA GLY A 48 22.95 -2.83 -12.66
C GLY A 48 21.52 -3.34 -12.55
N THR A 49 20.62 -2.49 -12.04
CA THR A 49 19.22 -2.84 -11.73
C THR A 49 18.24 -1.77 -12.23
N ILE A 50 17.03 -2.18 -12.59
CA ILE A 50 15.93 -1.28 -12.94
C ILE A 50 14.86 -1.38 -11.86
N THR A 51 14.60 -0.29 -11.16
CA THR A 51 13.47 -0.20 -10.21
C THR A 51 12.21 0.23 -10.96
N GLY A 52 11.19 -0.62 -10.96
CA GLY A 52 9.90 -0.34 -11.59
C GLY A 52 8.89 0.21 -10.58
N ILE A 53 8.31 1.40 -10.86
CA ILE A 53 7.18 1.96 -10.11
C ILE A 53 5.99 2.05 -11.05
N PHE A 54 4.97 1.24 -10.78
CA PHE A 54 3.80 1.10 -11.63
C PHE A 54 2.55 1.65 -10.96
N SER A 55 1.80 2.50 -11.66
CA SER A 55 0.49 2.93 -11.19
C SER A 55 -0.63 2.07 -11.79
N VAL A 56 -1.54 1.66 -10.92
CA VAL A 56 -2.74 0.88 -11.27
C VAL A 56 -3.96 1.66 -10.81
N LEU A 57 -4.92 1.85 -11.69
CA LEU A 57 -6.21 2.44 -11.35
C LEU A 57 -7.22 1.30 -11.17
N VAL A 58 -7.95 1.34 -10.09
CA VAL A 58 -9.05 0.41 -9.80
C VAL A 58 -10.38 1.15 -9.85
N ASP A 59 -11.40 0.51 -10.43
CA ASP A 59 -12.74 1.10 -10.49
C ASP A 59 -13.47 0.89 -9.16
N GLY A 60 -14.03 1.96 -8.61
CA GLY A 60 -14.88 1.90 -7.41
C GLY A 60 -14.19 1.35 -6.17
N ASP A 61 -12.87 1.55 -6.03
CA ASP A 61 -12.04 1.01 -4.94
C ASP A 61 -12.05 -0.54 -4.88
N ASP A 62 -12.40 -1.22 -5.99
CA ASP A 62 -12.38 -2.68 -6.11
C ASP A 62 -10.96 -3.21 -6.32
N HIS A 63 -10.25 -3.42 -5.23
CA HIS A 63 -8.90 -3.99 -5.25
C HIS A 63 -8.85 -5.47 -5.70
N ASN A 64 -10.00 -6.13 -5.88
CA ASN A 64 -10.10 -7.51 -6.39
C ASN A 64 -10.33 -7.56 -7.90
N GLU A 65 -10.19 -6.42 -8.59
CA GLU A 65 -10.21 -6.39 -10.04
C GLU A 65 -9.09 -7.28 -10.61
N PRO A 66 -9.39 -8.13 -11.64
CA PRO A 66 -8.43 -9.12 -12.15
C PRO A 66 -7.07 -8.54 -12.56
N ILE A 67 -7.04 -7.33 -13.14
CA ILE A 67 -5.78 -6.66 -13.51
C ILE A 67 -4.97 -6.27 -12.28
N ALA A 68 -5.62 -5.64 -11.28
CA ALA A 68 -4.97 -5.25 -10.03
C ALA A 68 -4.44 -6.48 -9.27
N ASP A 69 -5.20 -7.56 -9.25
CA ASP A 69 -4.81 -8.82 -8.60
C ASP A 69 -3.61 -9.48 -9.29
N THR A 70 -3.63 -9.56 -10.63
CA THR A 70 -2.49 -10.07 -11.42
C THR A 70 -1.22 -9.27 -11.15
N ILE A 71 -1.32 -7.94 -11.11
CA ILE A 71 -0.17 -7.07 -10.86
C ILE A 71 0.35 -7.26 -9.44
N ARG A 72 -0.53 -7.26 -8.43
CA ARG A 72 -0.14 -7.48 -7.02
C ARG A 72 0.52 -8.83 -6.79
N SER A 73 0.09 -9.88 -7.48
CA SER A 73 0.70 -11.20 -7.36
C SER A 73 2.11 -11.27 -7.96
N THR A 74 2.41 -10.44 -8.96
CA THR A 74 3.70 -10.41 -9.66
C THR A 74 4.74 -9.53 -8.95
N LEU A 75 4.31 -8.41 -8.33
CA LEU A 75 5.21 -7.41 -7.76
C LEU A 75 5.66 -7.77 -6.33
N ASP A 76 6.83 -7.24 -5.92
CA ASP A 76 7.42 -7.39 -4.59
C ASP A 76 6.69 -6.59 -3.50
N GLY A 77 5.78 -5.72 -3.87
CA GLY A 77 4.97 -4.94 -2.94
C GLY A 77 4.03 -4.00 -3.66
N HIS A 78 3.14 -3.39 -2.90
CA HIS A 78 2.20 -2.39 -3.41
C HIS A 78 1.86 -1.37 -2.33
N ILE A 79 1.61 -0.15 -2.76
CA ILE A 79 1.14 0.96 -1.93
C ILE A 79 -0.31 1.24 -2.33
N VAL A 80 -1.22 1.12 -1.37
CA VAL A 80 -2.64 1.41 -1.56
C VAL A 80 -2.91 2.86 -1.18
N LEU A 81 -3.50 3.61 -2.11
CA LEU A 81 -4.02 4.95 -1.86
C LEU A 81 -5.53 4.87 -1.62
N SER A 82 -5.99 5.45 -0.53
CA SER A 82 -7.39 5.42 -0.12
C SER A 82 -8.04 6.79 -0.25
N ARG A 83 -9.17 6.86 -0.97
CA ARG A 83 -9.99 8.08 -1.06
C ARG A 83 -10.52 8.48 0.32
N HIS A 84 -10.92 7.53 1.15
CA HIS A 84 -11.39 7.79 2.51
C HIS A 84 -10.34 8.50 3.37
N ILE A 85 -9.05 8.16 3.21
CA ILE A 85 -7.95 8.83 3.91
C ILE A 85 -7.74 10.24 3.36
N ALA A 86 -7.87 10.43 2.04
CA ALA A 86 -7.78 11.74 1.40
C ALA A 86 -8.92 12.67 1.85
N ASP A 87 -10.14 12.15 1.98
CA ASP A 87 -11.31 12.90 2.46
C ASP A 87 -11.13 13.43 3.90
N GLN A 88 -10.26 12.79 4.69
CA GLN A 88 -9.84 13.25 6.01
C GLN A 88 -8.72 14.31 5.96
N ALA A 89 -8.35 14.80 4.78
CA ALA A 89 -7.21 15.70 4.55
C ALA A 89 -5.88 15.14 5.11
N ARG A 90 -5.71 13.83 5.09
CA ARG A 90 -4.50 13.14 5.52
C ARG A 90 -3.69 12.72 4.30
N TYR A 91 -2.54 13.37 4.12
CA TYR A 91 -1.66 13.17 2.97
C TYR A 91 -0.23 12.81 3.44
N PRO A 92 0.46 11.90 2.70
CA PRO A 92 -0.06 11.11 1.57
C PRO A 92 -1.20 10.18 2.01
N ALA A 93 -2.18 9.97 1.12
CA ALA A 93 -3.39 9.19 1.43
C ALA A 93 -3.13 7.68 1.38
N VAL A 94 -2.04 7.24 2.00
CA VAL A 94 -1.59 5.83 2.02
C VAL A 94 -2.32 5.05 3.11
N ASP A 95 -2.95 3.95 2.69
CA ASP A 95 -3.46 2.95 3.61
C ASP A 95 -2.32 1.98 3.99
N VAL A 96 -1.77 2.17 5.18
CA VAL A 96 -0.62 1.39 5.67
C VAL A 96 -0.98 -0.06 6.02
N LEU A 97 -2.25 -0.34 6.31
CA LEU A 97 -2.71 -1.71 6.61
C LEU A 97 -2.90 -2.52 5.33
N ALA A 98 -3.44 -1.89 4.29
CA ALA A 98 -3.65 -2.51 2.99
C ALA A 98 -2.37 -2.56 2.14
N SER A 99 -1.36 -1.75 2.45
CA SER A 99 -0.07 -1.72 1.74
C SER A 99 0.85 -2.84 2.22
N VAL A 100 1.62 -3.42 1.30
CA VAL A 100 2.50 -4.56 1.58
C VAL A 100 3.87 -4.36 0.93
N SER A 101 4.94 -4.72 1.65
CA SER A 101 6.27 -4.97 1.10
C SER A 101 6.69 -6.40 1.45
N ARG A 102 6.97 -7.23 0.44
CA ARG A 102 7.46 -8.60 0.62
C ARG A 102 8.93 -8.64 1.00
N LEU A 103 9.66 -7.57 0.71
CA LEU A 103 11.09 -7.45 0.93
C LEU A 103 11.45 -6.74 2.25
N ALA A 104 10.46 -6.27 3.01
CA ALA A 104 10.69 -5.54 4.26
C ALA A 104 11.63 -6.28 5.24
N HIS A 105 11.47 -7.60 5.35
CA HIS A 105 12.30 -8.43 6.22
C HIS A 105 13.78 -8.56 5.77
N ASN A 106 14.08 -8.23 4.51
CA ASN A 106 15.44 -8.26 3.96
C ASN A 106 16.17 -6.94 4.14
N VAL A 107 15.42 -5.81 4.22
CA VAL A 107 16.00 -4.46 4.21
C VAL A 107 15.91 -3.76 5.56
N TRP A 108 14.95 -4.14 6.42
CA TRP A 108 14.80 -3.56 7.75
C TRP A 108 15.60 -4.34 8.80
N ASP A 109 16.21 -3.62 9.71
CA ASP A 109 16.82 -4.23 10.87
C ASP A 109 15.77 -4.78 11.87
N PRO A 110 16.17 -5.54 12.90
CA PRO A 110 15.22 -6.10 13.87
C PRO A 110 14.42 -5.04 14.62
N GLU A 111 15.02 -3.90 14.98
CA GLU A 111 14.34 -2.82 15.72
C GLU A 111 13.31 -2.10 14.85
N GLU A 112 13.64 -1.87 13.59
CA GLU A 112 12.71 -1.29 12.60
C GLU A 112 11.51 -2.20 12.36
N ARG A 113 11.74 -3.51 12.23
CA ARG A 113 10.67 -4.51 12.08
C ARG A 113 9.75 -4.55 13.28
N GLU A 114 10.31 -4.52 14.50
CA GLU A 114 9.54 -4.49 15.73
C GLU A 114 8.71 -3.20 15.83
N LEU A 115 9.31 -2.05 15.55
CA LEU A 115 8.63 -0.75 15.53
C LEU A 115 7.43 -0.80 14.58
N VAL A 116 7.64 -1.15 13.31
CA VAL A 116 6.57 -1.17 12.31
C VAL A 116 5.48 -2.18 12.67
N SER A 117 5.84 -3.37 13.15
CA SER A 117 4.87 -4.38 13.60
C SER A 117 3.99 -3.85 14.73
N LYS A 118 4.60 -3.21 15.73
CA LYS A 118 3.88 -2.60 16.85
C LYS A 118 2.94 -1.48 16.39
N LEU A 119 3.42 -0.57 15.55
CA LEU A 119 2.59 0.54 15.03
C LEU A 119 1.42 0.04 14.18
N ARG A 120 1.67 -0.93 13.29
CA ARG A 120 0.60 -1.54 12.48
C ARG A 120 -0.46 -2.22 13.36
N SER A 121 -0.05 -2.95 14.40
CA SER A 121 -0.97 -3.59 15.34
C SER A 121 -1.84 -2.57 16.09
N MET A 122 -1.26 -1.44 16.52
CA MET A 122 -2.03 -0.36 17.15
C MET A 122 -3.03 0.27 16.17
N ILE A 123 -2.60 0.55 14.92
CA ILE A 123 -3.48 1.11 13.90
C ILE A 123 -4.62 0.12 13.60
N ALA A 124 -4.34 -1.16 13.42
CA ALA A 124 -5.37 -2.17 13.18
C ALA A 124 -6.39 -2.20 14.30
N LYS A 125 -5.94 -2.29 15.57
CA LYS A 125 -6.84 -2.28 16.73
C LYS A 125 -7.68 -1.01 16.82
N TYR A 126 -7.09 0.14 16.47
CA TYR A 126 -7.78 1.42 16.45
C TYR A 126 -8.86 1.45 15.36
N GLU A 127 -8.55 1.01 14.14
CA GLU A 127 -9.52 1.01 13.04
C GLU A 127 -10.63 -0.03 13.27
N ASP A 128 -10.32 -1.24 13.71
CA ASP A 128 -11.28 -2.30 14.02
C ASP A 128 -12.31 -1.89 15.10
N THR A 129 -11.91 -1.00 16.00
CA THR A 129 -12.79 -0.52 17.08
C THR A 129 -13.45 0.83 16.78
N ARG A 130 -13.36 1.31 15.54
CA ARG A 130 -13.90 2.62 15.16
C ARG A 130 -15.37 2.77 15.46
N ASP A 131 -16.19 1.83 15.05
CA ASP A 131 -17.65 1.89 15.24
C ASP A 131 -18.00 1.81 16.73
N LEU A 132 -17.33 0.95 17.50
CA LEU A 132 -17.48 0.89 18.96
C LEU A 132 -17.21 2.24 19.61
N ARG A 133 -16.14 2.93 19.19
CA ARG A 133 -15.78 4.26 19.73
C ARG A 133 -16.80 5.34 19.34
N LEU A 134 -17.28 5.31 18.09
CA LEU A 134 -18.29 6.25 17.60
C LEU A 134 -19.63 6.09 18.32
N MET A 135 -20.00 4.87 18.69
CA MET A 135 -21.22 4.57 19.45
C MET A 135 -21.08 4.82 20.96
N GLY A 136 -19.93 5.33 21.43
CA GLY A 136 -19.68 5.58 22.84
C GLY A 136 -19.43 4.32 23.67
N GLY A 137 -19.19 3.16 23.04
CA GLY A 137 -18.92 1.90 23.71
C GLY A 137 -17.50 1.75 24.26
N TYR A 138 -16.59 2.65 23.90
CA TYR A 138 -15.24 2.69 24.45
C TYR A 138 -15.25 3.20 25.90
N GLN A 139 -14.61 2.44 26.78
CA GLN A 139 -14.45 2.80 28.19
C GLN A 139 -12.97 2.69 28.58
N PRO A 140 -12.29 3.81 28.90
CA PRO A 140 -10.91 3.81 29.35
C PRO A 140 -10.68 2.87 30.54
N GLY A 141 -9.54 2.18 30.54
CA GLY A 141 -9.14 1.26 31.63
C GLY A 141 -9.67 -0.17 31.47
N ARG A 142 -10.56 -0.46 30.53
CA ARG A 142 -11.04 -1.83 30.28
C ARG A 142 -10.11 -2.68 29.41
N ASP A 143 -9.47 -2.06 28.44
CA ASP A 143 -8.55 -2.71 27.52
C ASP A 143 -7.32 -1.80 27.34
N SER A 144 -6.24 -2.12 28.03
CA SER A 144 -5.01 -1.33 28.02
C SER A 144 -4.39 -1.20 26.62
N GLY A 145 -4.56 -2.21 25.77
CA GLY A 145 -4.08 -2.14 24.38
C GLY A 145 -4.94 -1.22 23.51
N LEU A 146 -6.25 -1.13 23.77
CA LEU A 146 -7.12 -0.18 23.10
C LEU A 146 -6.87 1.24 23.63
N ASP A 147 -6.67 1.39 24.92
CA ASP A 147 -6.33 2.70 25.52
C ASP A 147 -5.06 3.25 24.89
N GLN A 148 -4.02 2.41 24.77
CA GLN A 148 -2.78 2.77 24.09
C GLN A 148 -2.99 3.12 22.62
N ALA A 149 -3.81 2.36 21.89
CA ALA A 149 -4.10 2.63 20.49
C ALA A 149 -4.85 3.96 20.32
N VAL A 150 -5.83 4.26 21.17
CA VAL A 150 -6.61 5.52 21.16
C VAL A 150 -5.71 6.74 21.43
N ASP A 151 -4.74 6.62 22.32
CA ASP A 151 -3.76 7.69 22.57
C ASP A 151 -2.75 7.86 21.44
N MET A 152 -2.17 6.75 20.98
CA MET A 152 -1.01 6.77 20.08
C MET A 152 -1.36 6.94 18.59
N VAL A 153 -2.47 6.37 18.10
CA VAL A 153 -2.76 6.35 16.66
C VAL A 153 -2.98 7.74 16.06
N PRO A 154 -3.64 8.70 16.74
CA PRO A 154 -3.69 10.09 16.25
C PRO A 154 -2.30 10.72 16.09
N ARG A 155 -1.35 10.41 17.00
CA ARG A 155 0.03 10.88 16.92
C ARG A 155 0.78 10.22 15.78
N ILE A 156 0.60 8.90 15.58
CA ILE A 156 1.16 8.16 14.44
C ILE A 156 0.68 8.78 13.12
N TYR A 157 -0.62 9.04 12.99
CA TYR A 157 -1.17 9.66 11.79
C TYR A 157 -0.66 11.08 11.56
N SER A 158 -0.43 11.84 12.63
CA SER A 158 0.19 13.16 12.53
C SER A 158 1.65 13.07 12.07
N ALA A 159 2.43 12.14 12.63
CA ALA A 159 3.82 11.91 12.27
C ALA A 159 3.99 11.44 10.81
N MET A 160 3.01 10.73 10.28
CA MET A 160 3.02 10.24 8.88
C MET A 160 2.59 11.30 7.85
N ARG A 161 2.15 12.49 8.28
CA ARG A 161 1.79 13.55 7.32
C ARG A 161 3.05 14.13 6.69
N GLN A 162 2.99 14.28 5.37
CA GLN A 162 4.09 14.85 4.60
C GLN A 162 3.55 15.95 3.67
N ASP A 163 4.27 17.04 3.58
CA ASP A 163 4.06 18.03 2.54
C ASP A 163 4.74 17.57 1.25
N ALA A 164 4.12 17.81 0.09
CA ALA A 164 4.68 17.43 -1.20
C ALA A 164 6.01 18.14 -1.52
N SER A 165 6.27 19.27 -0.88
CA SER A 165 7.51 20.04 -1.01
C SER A 165 8.58 19.66 0.02
N ALA A 166 8.25 18.81 1.00
CA ALA A 166 9.21 18.40 2.02
C ALA A 166 10.34 17.56 1.42
N PRO A 167 11.59 17.78 1.84
CA PRO A 167 12.71 16.95 1.41
C PRO A 167 12.51 15.51 1.91
N PRO A 168 13.06 14.50 1.19
CA PRO A 168 13.06 13.14 1.68
C PRO A 168 13.76 13.04 3.04
N SER A 169 13.22 12.24 3.94
CA SER A 169 13.87 11.92 5.21
C SER A 169 15.15 11.11 4.96
N ALA A 170 16.22 11.46 5.68
CA ALA A 170 17.46 10.69 5.66
C ALA A 170 17.38 9.42 6.53
N ASP A 171 16.56 9.45 7.58
CA ASP A 171 16.33 8.32 8.50
C ASP A 171 14.86 8.34 8.98
N PRO A 172 13.95 7.79 8.19
CA PRO A 172 12.53 7.85 8.47
C PRO A 172 12.12 7.10 9.75
N PHE A 173 12.85 6.04 10.12
CA PHE A 173 12.54 5.28 11.32
C PHE A 173 12.95 6.02 12.60
N ARG A 174 14.06 6.71 12.57
CA ARG A 174 14.50 7.55 13.67
C ARG A 174 13.57 8.74 13.85
N GLU A 175 13.26 9.45 12.77
CA GLU A 175 12.32 10.58 12.81
C GLU A 175 10.94 10.16 13.35
N LEU A 176 10.43 9.01 12.90
CA LEU A 176 9.17 8.48 13.39
C LEU A 176 9.24 8.16 14.89
N ARG A 177 10.32 7.53 15.36
CA ARG A 177 10.53 7.24 16.78
C ARG A 177 10.56 8.51 17.64
N ASP A 178 11.28 9.52 17.19
CA ASP A 178 11.43 10.79 17.91
C ASP A 178 10.09 11.53 18.00
N MET A 179 9.34 11.62 16.90
CA MET A 179 7.98 12.19 16.90
C MET A 179 7.00 11.45 17.83
N LEU A 180 7.13 10.14 17.98
CA LEU A 180 6.26 9.34 18.85
C LEU A 180 6.66 9.43 20.32
N ARG A 181 7.90 9.75 20.64
CA ARG A 181 8.37 9.99 22.03
C ARG A 181 7.90 11.33 22.58
N GLY A 182 7.58 12.29 21.73
CA GLY A 182 7.06 13.59 22.13
C GLY A 182 8.12 14.57 22.63
N ASP A 183 9.35 14.43 22.10
CA ASP A 183 10.43 15.42 22.26
C ASP A 183 10.37 16.49 21.17
#